data_d5ac71e754e65952068e0dd74ac1f1c7
#
_entry.id   d5ac71e754e65952068e0dd74ac1f1c7
#
_cell.length_a   1.000
_cell.length_b   1.000
_cell.length_c   1.000
_cell.angle_alpha   90.00
_cell.angle_beta   90.00
_cell.angle_gamma   90.00
#
_symmetry.space_group_name_H-M   'P 1'
#
loop_
_entity.id
_entity.type
_entity.pdbx_description
1 polymer ?
#
loop_
_entity_poly.entity_id
_entity_poly.type
_entity_poly.pdbx_seq_one_letter_code
_entity_poly.pdbx_strand_id
1 'polypeptide(L)'
;MRKIIKWALCICLCICFVCIGHNCVYAENEVEAGEKQIVYKWLCWEDNYYYYYVDENNNNNYIVGWKCIDGHWYYFDTDGKMISGWRLINGKTYYFGTASDGKMRHGWQKINDTWYFFGGTEDGKMATGWNNVGGSWYYFSKDGSMKYGWQKINGRWYFLGDKNDGAMKSGWLKNNTKWYYLSSWNDGAMKCGWQRIGATWYLFATDGHMLSGWQKINNSWYYLGGKNDGAMKYGWKYINSNWYYFGGVNDGIMKSGWQYIGNKWYYFYRKNDSKGGTHGAMASNRNIDGYYVSKNGDWIDPSWLNICAQGYSSSTKYLILVDRSSCMVGIYQGSKNNWKLKYFWPCAPGKASTPTISGEYNVAGKGYYFDSGNSRCFYYTQFKGNYLFHSVLYNKNGTLQDGRVGIQLSHGCVRLEINNAKWIYDNIPRGTHVVIY
;
A
#
# COMPACT_ATOMS: atom_id res chain seq x y z
N MET A 1 -68.52 -29.18 30.29
CA MET A 1 -67.28 -28.43 30.44
C MET A 1 -66.85 -27.92 29.08
N ARG A 2 -67.41 -26.83 28.63
CA ARG A 2 -67.06 -26.20 27.30
C ARG A 2 -66.61 -24.78 27.56
N LYS A 3 -65.37 -24.47 27.25
CA LYS A 3 -64.80 -23.10 27.19
C LYS A 3 -65.28 -22.47 25.88
N ILE A 4 -66.07 -21.40 25.99
CA ILE A 4 -66.42 -20.55 24.84
C ILE A 4 -65.37 -19.44 24.72
N ILE A 5 -64.70 -19.45 23.62
CA ILE A 5 -63.79 -18.37 23.21
C ILE A 5 -64.64 -17.34 22.48
N LYS A 6 -64.77 -16.13 23.03
CA LYS A 6 -65.36 -14.98 22.32
C LYS A 6 -64.26 -14.22 21.61
N TRP A 7 -64.33 -14.20 20.31
CA TRP A 7 -63.60 -13.28 19.46
C TRP A 7 -64.30 -11.93 19.44
N ALA A 8 -63.67 -10.89 19.93
CA ALA A 8 -64.11 -9.50 19.69
C ALA A 8 -63.51 -8.98 18.41
N LEU A 9 -64.30 -8.80 17.38
CA LEU A 9 -63.96 -8.11 16.15
C LEU A 9 -63.86 -6.61 16.46
N CYS A 10 -62.66 -6.03 16.40
CA CYS A 10 -62.51 -4.59 16.38
C CYS A 10 -62.70 -4.10 14.95
N ILE A 11 -63.90 -3.58 14.64
CA ILE A 11 -64.20 -2.92 13.37
C ILE A 11 -63.72 -1.48 13.49
N CYS A 12 -62.60 -1.13 12.86
CA CYS A 12 -62.19 0.25 12.63
C CYS A 12 -63.13 0.87 11.58
N LEU A 13 -64.12 1.60 12.01
CA LEU A 13 -64.91 2.50 11.15
C LEU A 13 -64.10 3.78 10.92
N CYS A 14 -63.38 3.84 9.79
CA CYS A 14 -62.90 5.13 9.25
C CYS A 14 -64.10 5.90 8.72
N ILE A 15 -64.64 6.79 9.53
CA ILE A 15 -65.61 7.79 9.07
C ILE A 15 -64.81 9.02 8.65
N CYS A 16 -64.58 9.16 7.34
CA CYS A 16 -64.14 10.42 6.74
C CYS A 16 -65.32 11.40 6.81
N PHE A 17 -65.35 12.29 7.76
CA PHE A 17 -66.16 13.49 7.69
C PHE A 17 -65.33 14.66 7.18
N VAL A 18 -65.76 15.20 6.04
CA VAL A 18 -65.33 16.51 5.57
C VAL A 18 -65.90 17.53 6.54
N CYS A 19 -65.11 18.00 7.47
CA CYS A 19 -65.46 19.11 8.35
C CYS A 19 -65.29 20.41 7.59
N ILE A 20 -66.41 20.95 7.11
CA ILE A 20 -66.51 22.39 6.81
C ILE A 20 -66.87 23.07 8.12
N GLY A 21 -65.87 23.71 8.77
CA GLY A 21 -66.07 24.63 9.92
C GLY A 21 -66.05 23.96 11.30
N HIS A 22 -64.94 24.08 11.99
CA HIS A 22 -64.78 24.50 13.41
C HIS A 22 -65.33 23.61 14.54
N ASN A 23 -64.42 23.03 15.29
CA ASN A 23 -64.60 22.41 16.61
C ASN A 23 -65.02 20.92 16.61
N CYS A 24 -64.03 20.00 16.63
CA CYS A 24 -64.25 18.58 16.88
C CYS A 24 -63.73 18.18 18.26
N VAL A 25 -64.56 17.49 19.04
CA VAL A 25 -64.16 16.87 20.31
C VAL A 25 -64.16 15.36 20.11
N TYR A 26 -63.04 14.70 20.37
CA TYR A 26 -62.90 13.24 20.33
C TYR A 26 -62.73 12.70 21.74
N ALA A 27 -63.52 11.71 22.14
CA ALA A 27 -63.41 11.04 23.43
C ALA A 27 -62.63 9.73 23.27
N GLU A 28 -61.66 9.46 24.11
CA GLU A 28 -60.96 8.18 24.18
C GLU A 28 -60.88 7.64 25.61
N ASN A 29 -61.27 6.36 25.69
CA ASN A 29 -61.06 5.32 26.71
C ASN A 29 -61.72 5.40 28.08
N GLU A 30 -62.61 4.43 28.28
CA GLU A 30 -63.15 3.98 29.58
C GLU A 30 -62.21 2.95 30.23
N VAL A 31 -61.89 3.10 31.51
CA VAL A 31 -61.29 2.08 32.38
C VAL A 31 -62.27 1.75 33.52
N GLU A 32 -62.44 0.45 33.83
CA GLU A 32 -63.42 -0.07 34.74
C GLU A 32 -63.20 0.27 36.24
N ALA A 33 -64.31 0.67 36.84
CA ALA A 33 -64.84 0.45 38.20
C ALA A 33 -64.02 0.85 39.45
N GLY A 34 -64.45 1.96 40.07
CA GLY A 34 -64.29 2.22 41.49
C GLY A 34 -63.84 3.60 41.94
N GLU A 35 -63.10 4.35 41.14
CA GLU A 35 -62.78 5.75 41.41
C GLU A 35 -63.40 6.62 40.32
N LYS A 36 -63.76 7.86 40.66
CA LYS A 36 -64.25 8.84 39.67
C LYS A 36 -63.35 8.98 38.49
N GLN A 37 -63.85 8.53 37.35
CA GLN A 37 -63.12 8.44 36.10
C GLN A 37 -62.93 9.84 35.50
N ILE A 38 -61.68 10.32 35.40
CA ILE A 38 -61.34 11.52 34.64
C ILE A 38 -61.28 11.16 33.17
N VAL A 39 -62.23 11.67 32.39
CA VAL A 39 -62.25 11.45 30.93
C VAL A 39 -61.48 12.55 30.23
N TYR A 40 -60.37 12.18 29.58
CA TYR A 40 -59.59 13.10 28.75
C TYR A 40 -60.15 13.16 27.34
N LYS A 41 -60.11 14.35 26.72
CA LYS A 41 -60.62 14.61 25.37
C LYS A 41 -59.72 15.48 24.56
N TRP A 42 -59.67 15.22 23.24
CA TRP A 42 -59.06 16.10 22.27
C TRP A 42 -60.07 17.18 21.81
N LEU A 43 -59.57 18.44 21.71
CA LEU A 43 -60.29 19.56 21.12
C LEU A 43 -59.46 20.13 19.98
N CYS A 44 -60.07 20.33 18.81
CA CYS A 44 -59.53 21.16 17.74
C CYS A 44 -60.31 22.47 17.70
N TRP A 45 -59.58 23.59 17.87
CA TRP A 45 -60.13 24.92 17.81
C TRP A 45 -59.21 25.81 16.96
N GLU A 46 -59.74 26.43 15.92
CA GLU A 46 -59.00 27.27 14.97
C GLU A 46 -57.65 26.67 14.54
N ASP A 47 -57.71 25.41 14.05
CA ASP A 47 -56.54 24.59 13.63
C ASP A 47 -55.50 24.34 14.75
N ASN A 48 -55.83 24.59 16.02
CA ASN A 48 -55.01 24.24 17.18
C ASN A 48 -55.63 23.04 17.90
N TYR A 49 -54.76 22.17 18.39
CA TYR A 49 -55.17 20.98 19.13
C TYR A 49 -54.86 21.14 20.61
N TYR A 50 -55.83 20.74 21.46
CA TYR A 50 -55.73 20.78 22.89
C TYR A 50 -56.12 19.43 23.46
N TYR A 51 -55.53 19.04 24.60
CA TYR A 51 -55.91 17.84 25.35
C TYR A 51 -56.32 18.27 26.74
N TYR A 52 -57.53 17.93 27.16
CA TYR A 52 -58.10 18.46 28.39
C TYR A 52 -58.94 17.38 29.07
N TYR A 53 -59.27 17.63 30.36
CA TYR A 53 -60.27 16.89 31.10
C TYR A 53 -61.27 17.84 31.72
N VAL A 54 -62.45 17.35 32.04
CA VAL A 54 -63.51 18.11 32.73
C VAL A 54 -63.46 17.70 34.19
N ASP A 55 -63.35 18.69 35.09
CA ASP A 55 -63.35 18.47 36.53
C ASP A 55 -64.76 18.31 37.10
N GLU A 56 -64.88 18.09 38.44
CA GLU A 56 -66.14 17.92 39.17
C GLU A 56 -67.04 19.17 39.11
N ASN A 57 -66.48 20.34 38.83
CA ASN A 57 -67.19 21.60 38.72
C ASN A 57 -67.55 21.98 37.28
N ASN A 58 -67.42 21.04 36.35
CA ASN A 58 -67.59 21.24 34.91
C ASN A 58 -66.60 22.22 34.26
N ASN A 59 -65.42 22.43 34.83
CA ASN A 59 -64.39 23.26 34.19
C ASN A 59 -63.51 22.42 33.27
N ASN A 60 -63.13 22.98 32.11
CA ASN A 60 -62.17 22.39 31.20
C ASN A 60 -60.76 22.68 31.71
N ASN A 61 -60.01 21.65 32.07
CA ASN A 61 -58.63 21.74 32.53
C ASN A 61 -57.70 21.28 31.41
N TYR A 62 -57.06 22.22 30.72
CA TYR A 62 -56.14 21.92 29.63
C TYR A 62 -54.81 21.38 30.15
N ILE A 63 -54.30 20.36 29.46
CA ILE A 63 -52.97 19.82 29.75
C ILE A 63 -51.89 20.81 29.28
N VAL A 64 -50.87 21.03 30.12
CA VAL A 64 -49.72 21.86 29.86
C VAL A 64 -48.45 21.04 30.10
N GLY A 65 -47.44 21.24 29.28
CA GLY A 65 -46.18 20.48 29.36
C GLY A 65 -46.26 19.11 28.69
N TRP A 66 -45.41 18.18 29.14
CA TRP A 66 -45.32 16.85 28.60
C TRP A 66 -46.49 15.95 28.99
N LYS A 67 -47.05 15.24 28.02
CA LYS A 67 -48.08 14.22 28.25
C LYS A 67 -47.89 13.04 27.31
N CYS A 68 -47.85 11.84 27.85
CA CYS A 68 -47.94 10.60 27.08
C CYS A 68 -49.45 10.25 26.86
N ILE A 69 -49.82 10.08 25.59
CA ILE A 69 -51.18 9.74 25.16
C ILE A 69 -51.07 8.60 24.16
N ASP A 70 -51.69 7.47 24.41
CA ASP A 70 -51.66 6.24 23.58
C ASP A 70 -50.22 5.84 23.17
N GLY A 71 -49.27 5.87 24.13
CA GLY A 71 -47.89 5.50 23.91
C GLY A 71 -47.06 6.52 23.11
N HIS A 72 -47.63 7.68 22.85
CA HIS A 72 -46.89 8.78 22.15
C HIS A 72 -46.75 9.99 23.06
N TRP A 73 -45.56 10.63 23.03
CA TRP A 73 -45.33 11.85 23.78
C TRP A 73 -45.72 13.08 22.97
N TYR A 74 -46.44 14.00 23.66
CA TYR A 74 -46.85 15.33 23.17
C TYR A 74 -46.34 16.39 24.12
N TYR A 75 -46.27 17.61 23.65
CA TYR A 75 -46.00 18.76 24.48
C TYR A 75 -47.02 19.87 24.21
N PHE A 76 -47.56 20.39 25.28
CA PHE A 76 -48.55 21.49 25.25
C PHE A 76 -47.91 22.74 25.82
N ASP A 77 -48.10 23.92 25.20
CA ASP A 77 -47.63 25.18 25.72
C ASP A 77 -48.41 25.65 26.95
N THR A 78 -48.04 26.87 27.42
CA THR A 78 -48.68 27.45 28.61
C THR A 78 -50.19 27.72 28.44
N ASP A 79 -50.64 27.84 27.21
CA ASP A 79 -52.05 28.05 26.87
C ASP A 79 -52.78 26.73 26.59
N GLY A 80 -52.11 25.58 26.81
CA GLY A 80 -52.61 24.24 26.55
C GLY A 80 -52.65 23.84 25.07
N LYS A 81 -52.03 24.60 24.18
CA LYS A 81 -51.98 24.33 22.75
C LYS A 81 -50.90 23.29 22.44
N MET A 82 -51.28 22.24 21.68
CA MET A 82 -50.34 21.22 21.24
C MET A 82 -49.23 21.81 20.34
N ILE A 83 -48.00 21.52 20.67
CA ILE A 83 -46.84 21.93 19.89
C ILE A 83 -46.62 21.02 18.69
N SER A 84 -46.24 21.60 17.55
CA SER A 84 -45.80 20.90 16.36
C SER A 84 -44.48 21.46 15.81
N GLY A 85 -43.80 20.70 14.90
CA GLY A 85 -42.54 21.10 14.32
C GLY A 85 -41.41 21.12 15.32
N TRP A 86 -40.41 21.97 15.03
CA TRP A 86 -39.22 22.12 15.88
C TRP A 86 -39.50 22.95 17.15
N ARG A 87 -39.05 22.44 18.30
CA ARG A 87 -39.22 23.16 19.55
C ARG A 87 -38.04 22.98 20.51
N LEU A 88 -37.57 24.07 21.07
CA LEU A 88 -36.59 24.07 22.16
C LEU A 88 -37.34 24.05 23.51
N ILE A 89 -37.10 23.02 24.31
CA ILE A 89 -37.72 22.82 25.61
C ILE A 89 -36.63 22.52 26.63
N ASN A 90 -36.47 23.35 27.64
CA ASN A 90 -35.44 23.20 28.69
C ASN A 90 -34.02 22.96 28.12
N GLY A 91 -33.65 23.74 27.09
CA GLY A 91 -32.32 23.68 26.45
C GLY A 91 -32.11 22.45 25.55
N LYS A 92 -33.13 21.62 25.34
CA LYS A 92 -33.08 20.44 24.42
C LYS A 92 -34.03 20.67 23.24
N THR A 93 -33.60 20.34 22.04
CA THR A 93 -34.40 20.46 20.82
C THR A 93 -35.14 19.15 20.52
N TYR A 94 -36.41 19.28 20.20
CA TYR A 94 -37.31 18.19 19.82
C TYR A 94 -37.99 18.48 18.50
N TYR A 95 -38.54 17.46 17.86
CA TYR A 95 -39.38 17.60 16.68
C TYR A 95 -40.72 16.87 16.88
N PHE A 96 -41.79 17.66 16.79
CA PHE A 96 -43.16 17.18 16.95
C PHE A 96 -43.84 17.21 15.58
N GLY A 97 -43.95 16.13 14.89
CA GLY A 97 -44.58 15.96 13.59
C GLY A 97 -45.21 17.20 12.93
N THR A 98 -46.31 16.99 12.21
CA THR A 98 -47.12 18.08 11.60
C THR A 98 -48.07 18.72 12.61
N ALA A 99 -48.71 19.83 12.23
CA ALA A 99 -49.69 20.50 13.08
C ALA A 99 -50.84 19.62 13.53
N SER A 100 -51.28 18.68 12.72
CA SER A 100 -52.35 17.73 13.04
C SER A 100 -51.84 16.46 13.76
N ASP A 101 -50.55 16.16 13.76
CA ASP A 101 -50.01 14.95 14.36
C ASP A 101 -49.41 15.21 15.75
N GLY A 102 -48.57 16.26 15.92
CA GLY A 102 -48.01 16.73 17.19
C GLY A 102 -47.19 15.70 17.98
N LYS A 103 -46.97 14.49 17.46
CA LYS A 103 -46.25 13.44 18.15
C LYS A 103 -44.76 13.74 18.20
N MET A 104 -44.15 13.63 19.37
CA MET A 104 -42.68 13.68 19.50
C MET A 104 -42.04 12.62 18.63
N ARG A 105 -41.14 13.03 17.75
CA ARG A 105 -40.35 12.11 16.93
C ARG A 105 -39.15 11.58 17.70
N HIS A 106 -38.82 10.32 17.46
CA HIS A 106 -37.70 9.61 18.04
C HIS A 106 -36.98 8.76 16.96
N GLY A 107 -35.75 8.32 17.24
CA GLY A 107 -34.96 7.58 16.29
C GLY A 107 -34.54 8.40 15.07
N TRP A 108 -34.32 7.74 13.95
CA TRP A 108 -33.94 8.36 12.69
C TRP A 108 -35.14 9.03 12.02
N GLN A 109 -34.97 10.31 11.68
CA GLN A 109 -35.96 11.11 10.96
C GLN A 109 -35.31 11.83 9.79
N LYS A 110 -35.97 11.80 8.63
CA LYS A 110 -35.58 12.57 7.45
C LYS A 110 -36.54 13.75 7.28
N ILE A 111 -36.05 14.95 7.56
CA ILE A 111 -36.85 16.19 7.54
C ILE A 111 -36.25 17.12 6.48
N ASN A 112 -37.02 17.50 5.48
CA ASN A 112 -36.57 18.34 4.35
C ASN A 112 -35.27 17.81 3.72
N ASP A 113 -35.23 16.52 3.38
CA ASP A 113 -34.11 15.80 2.76
C ASP A 113 -32.82 15.73 3.60
N THR A 114 -32.89 16.08 4.90
CA THR A 114 -31.78 16.03 5.86
C THR A 114 -32.08 15.01 6.94
N TRP A 115 -31.10 14.17 7.25
CA TRP A 115 -31.21 13.18 8.31
C TRP A 115 -30.89 13.78 9.68
N TYR A 116 -31.72 13.44 10.66
CA TYR A 116 -31.58 13.76 12.08
C TYR A 116 -31.74 12.48 12.90
N PHE A 117 -31.17 12.47 14.07
CA PHE A 117 -31.42 11.42 15.05
C PHE A 117 -31.96 12.03 16.33
N PHE A 118 -33.08 11.53 16.76
CA PHE A 118 -33.69 11.87 18.03
C PHE A 118 -33.53 10.67 18.95
N GLY A 119 -33.31 10.88 20.23
CA GLY A 119 -33.12 9.82 21.22
C GLY A 119 -34.16 8.71 21.15
N GLY A 120 -34.24 7.88 22.16
CA GLY A 120 -35.24 6.83 22.24
C GLY A 120 -36.66 7.37 22.43
N THR A 121 -37.65 6.46 22.47
CA THR A 121 -39.07 6.76 22.63
C THR A 121 -39.40 7.66 23.82
N GLU A 122 -38.61 7.56 24.89
CA GLU A 122 -38.82 8.32 26.12
C GLU A 122 -37.95 9.61 26.17
N ASP A 123 -36.90 9.71 25.35
CA ASP A 123 -35.98 10.84 25.39
C ASP A 123 -36.28 11.86 24.28
N GLY A 124 -36.44 11.42 23.02
CA GLY A 124 -36.79 12.22 21.83
C GLY A 124 -35.93 13.45 21.56
N LYS A 125 -34.84 13.67 22.29
CA LYS A 125 -33.99 14.84 22.10
C LYS A 125 -33.13 14.72 20.85
N MET A 126 -32.96 15.83 20.14
CA MET A 126 -32.10 15.91 18.95
C MET A 126 -30.65 15.63 19.31
N ALA A 127 -30.01 14.71 18.58
CA ALA A 127 -28.59 14.41 18.70
C ALA A 127 -27.73 15.52 18.10
N THR A 128 -26.59 15.82 18.75
CA THR A 128 -25.55 16.73 18.27
C THR A 128 -24.18 16.16 18.60
N GLY A 129 -23.15 16.49 17.81
CA GLY A 129 -21.81 15.95 18.00
C GLY A 129 -21.72 14.46 17.64
N TRP A 130 -20.79 13.75 18.24
CA TRP A 130 -20.61 12.31 18.05
C TRP A 130 -21.63 11.50 18.82
N ASN A 131 -22.34 10.60 18.12
CA ASN A 131 -23.29 9.66 18.71
C ASN A 131 -23.08 8.27 18.16
N ASN A 132 -23.09 7.26 19.03
CA ASN A 132 -23.12 5.87 18.64
C ASN A 132 -24.58 5.42 18.56
N VAL A 133 -25.01 5.03 17.37
CA VAL A 133 -26.37 4.56 17.12
C VAL A 133 -26.30 3.18 16.47
N GLY A 134 -26.83 2.18 17.15
CA GLY A 134 -26.82 0.80 16.65
C GLY A 134 -25.40 0.25 16.38
N GLY A 135 -24.41 0.63 17.18
CA GLY A 135 -23.01 0.18 17.02
C GLY A 135 -22.19 0.94 15.98
N SER A 136 -22.77 1.91 15.28
CA SER A 136 -22.07 2.78 14.33
C SER A 136 -21.97 4.21 14.86
N TRP A 137 -20.83 4.87 14.61
CA TRP A 137 -20.64 6.25 14.98
C TRP A 137 -21.12 7.20 13.89
N TYR A 138 -21.87 8.23 14.29
CA TYR A 138 -22.38 9.32 13.45
C TYR A 138 -21.99 10.66 14.05
N TYR A 139 -21.86 11.66 13.19
CA TYR A 139 -21.64 13.03 13.65
C TYR A 139 -22.75 13.96 13.19
N PHE A 140 -23.34 14.65 14.16
CA PHE A 140 -24.40 15.63 13.92
C PHE A 140 -23.87 17.02 14.20
N SER A 141 -24.18 17.98 13.34
CA SER A 141 -23.84 19.39 13.57
C SER A 141 -24.64 19.97 14.73
N LYS A 142 -24.36 21.23 15.08
CA LYS A 142 -25.07 21.94 16.15
C LYS A 142 -26.57 22.08 15.88
N ASP A 143 -26.97 22.15 14.62
CA ASP A 143 -28.38 22.18 14.17
C ASP A 143 -29.01 20.79 14.08
N GLY A 144 -28.29 19.74 14.50
CA GLY A 144 -28.73 18.35 14.48
C GLY A 144 -28.62 17.64 13.11
N SER A 145 -28.20 18.33 12.04
CA SER A 145 -28.07 17.70 10.73
C SER A 145 -26.94 16.66 10.72
N MET A 146 -27.25 15.43 10.25
CA MET A 146 -26.26 14.38 10.08
C MET A 146 -25.22 14.78 9.05
N LYS A 147 -23.95 14.66 9.39
CA LYS A 147 -22.82 14.88 8.46
C LYS A 147 -22.47 13.60 7.70
N TYR A 148 -21.99 13.77 6.48
CA TYR A 148 -21.56 12.68 5.59
C TYR A 148 -20.35 13.10 4.77
N GLY A 149 -19.71 12.11 4.09
CA GLY A 149 -18.50 12.35 3.32
C GLY A 149 -17.29 12.70 4.21
N TRP A 150 -16.32 13.39 3.63
CA TRP A 150 -15.16 13.86 4.36
C TRP A 150 -15.49 15.02 5.28
N GLN A 151 -15.21 14.87 6.57
CA GLN A 151 -15.44 15.90 7.59
C GLN A 151 -14.18 16.13 8.43
N LYS A 152 -13.84 17.41 8.64
CA LYS A 152 -12.77 17.80 9.58
C LYS A 152 -13.40 18.19 10.91
N ILE A 153 -13.22 17.36 11.93
CA ILE A 153 -13.82 17.53 13.26
C ILE A 153 -12.68 17.61 14.27
N ASN A 154 -12.64 18.69 15.05
CA ASN A 154 -11.59 18.93 16.05
C ASN A 154 -10.17 18.74 15.49
N GLY A 155 -9.90 19.23 14.27
CA GLY A 155 -8.60 19.17 13.62
C GLY A 155 -8.27 17.86 12.92
N ARG A 156 -9.06 16.78 13.09
CA ARG A 156 -8.87 15.46 12.47
C ARG A 156 -9.86 15.24 11.34
N TRP A 157 -9.44 14.51 10.30
CA TRP A 157 -10.31 14.11 9.20
C TRP A 157 -10.94 12.76 9.44
N TYR A 158 -12.24 12.66 9.08
CA TYR A 158 -13.06 11.44 9.14
C TYR A 158 -13.82 11.27 7.83
N PHE A 159 -14.17 10.05 7.50
CA PHE A 159 -15.09 9.76 6.40
C PHE A 159 -16.38 9.15 6.95
N LEU A 160 -17.48 9.85 6.76
CA LEU A 160 -18.80 9.56 7.32
C LEU A 160 -19.74 9.02 6.24
N GLY A 161 -19.36 7.96 5.55
CA GLY A 161 -20.22 7.35 4.54
C GLY A 161 -20.77 8.33 3.50
N ASP A 162 -21.86 7.96 2.83
CA ASP A 162 -22.58 8.83 1.91
C ASP A 162 -23.78 9.54 2.59
N LYS A 163 -24.53 10.35 1.80
CA LYS A 163 -25.66 11.17 2.29
C LYS A 163 -26.75 10.35 3.00
N ASN A 164 -26.91 9.09 2.66
CA ASN A 164 -27.97 8.23 3.23
C ASN A 164 -27.43 7.27 4.29
N ASP A 165 -26.09 7.07 4.36
CA ASP A 165 -25.45 6.20 5.32
C ASP A 165 -24.93 6.99 6.54
N GLY A 166 -24.12 8.02 6.36
CA GLY A 166 -23.58 8.87 7.43
C GLY A 166 -22.70 8.17 8.44
N ALA A 167 -22.56 6.85 8.41
CA ALA A 167 -21.79 6.10 9.38
C ALA A 167 -20.28 6.29 9.20
N MET A 168 -19.56 6.56 10.30
CA MET A 168 -18.10 6.69 10.32
C MET A 168 -17.44 5.42 9.80
N LYS A 169 -16.56 5.56 8.80
CA LYS A 169 -15.77 4.46 8.25
C LYS A 169 -14.47 4.29 9.02
N SER A 170 -13.92 3.07 8.97
CA SER A 170 -12.65 2.68 9.59
C SER A 170 -11.89 1.71 8.68
N GLY A 171 -10.57 1.56 8.93
CA GLY A 171 -9.73 0.69 8.12
C GLY A 171 -9.42 1.26 6.73
N TRP A 172 -9.21 0.38 5.76
CA TRP A 172 -8.90 0.77 4.39
C TRP A 172 -10.12 1.34 3.67
N LEU A 173 -9.97 2.54 3.12
CA LEU A 173 -11.00 3.22 2.33
C LEU A 173 -10.45 3.56 0.95
N LYS A 174 -11.15 3.11 -0.09
CA LYS A 174 -10.94 3.59 -1.45
C LYS A 174 -12.00 4.65 -1.76
N ASN A 175 -11.58 5.89 -1.91
CA ASN A 175 -12.46 6.99 -2.32
C ASN A 175 -11.98 7.55 -3.66
N ASN A 176 -12.84 7.48 -4.66
CA ASN A 176 -12.48 7.69 -6.06
C ASN A 176 -11.34 6.75 -6.48
N THR A 177 -10.20 7.30 -6.89
CA THR A 177 -9.02 6.54 -7.34
C THR A 177 -7.93 6.41 -6.28
N LYS A 178 -8.13 6.99 -5.09
CA LYS A 178 -7.13 7.08 -4.01
C LYS A 178 -7.49 6.15 -2.85
N TRP A 179 -6.45 5.57 -2.25
CA TRP A 179 -6.56 4.80 -1.03
C TRP A 179 -6.23 5.64 0.20
N TYR A 180 -6.98 5.43 1.27
CA TYR A 180 -6.81 6.06 2.58
C TYR A 180 -6.82 4.97 3.65
N TYR A 181 -6.28 5.28 4.81
CA TYR A 181 -6.42 4.45 5.98
C TYR A 181 -7.00 5.26 7.13
N LEU A 182 -8.12 4.80 7.61
CA LEU A 182 -8.84 5.34 8.74
C LEU A 182 -8.52 4.50 9.97
N SER A 183 -8.36 5.10 11.12
CA SER A 183 -8.05 4.41 12.36
C SER A 183 -9.11 3.35 12.71
N SER A 184 -8.96 2.69 13.86
CA SER A 184 -9.92 1.69 14.33
C SER A 184 -11.34 2.26 14.42
N TRP A 185 -12.33 1.38 14.50
CA TRP A 185 -13.75 1.72 14.57
C TRP A 185 -14.10 2.69 15.72
N ASN A 186 -13.31 2.73 16.80
CA ASN A 186 -13.49 3.65 17.92
C ASN A 186 -12.94 5.06 17.67
N ASP A 187 -11.98 5.21 16.75
CA ASP A 187 -11.30 6.47 16.48
C ASP A 187 -11.65 7.04 15.10
N GLY A 188 -11.63 6.20 14.04
CA GLY A 188 -12.00 6.56 12.67
C GLY A 188 -11.16 7.65 12.01
N ALA A 189 -10.17 8.22 12.71
CA ALA A 189 -9.38 9.34 12.20
C ALA A 189 -8.47 8.91 11.04
N MET A 190 -8.44 9.71 9.97
CA MET A 190 -7.57 9.52 8.81
C MET A 190 -6.09 9.57 9.20
N LYS A 191 -5.31 8.61 8.73
CA LYS A 191 -3.87 8.51 8.96
C LYS A 191 -3.06 9.23 7.89
N CYS A 192 -1.95 9.85 8.31
CA CYS A 192 -0.96 10.50 7.46
C CYS A 192 0.45 10.03 7.84
N GLY A 193 1.45 10.25 6.96
CA GLY A 193 2.82 9.85 7.21
C GLY A 193 3.02 8.33 7.19
N TRP A 194 4.11 7.86 7.80
CA TRP A 194 4.40 6.44 7.91
C TRP A 194 3.45 5.74 8.87
N GLN A 195 2.82 4.66 8.40
CA GLN A 195 1.92 3.83 9.20
C GLN A 195 2.27 2.36 9.03
N ARG A 196 2.37 1.64 10.14
CA ARG A 196 2.48 0.18 10.14
C ARG A 196 1.08 -0.41 10.30
N ILE A 197 0.60 -1.07 9.25
CA ILE A 197 -0.72 -1.68 9.22
C ILE A 197 -0.52 -3.19 9.10
N GLY A 198 -0.86 -3.91 10.15
CA GLY A 198 -0.43 -5.30 10.32
C GLY A 198 1.10 -5.39 10.39
N ALA A 199 1.71 -6.24 9.56
CA ALA A 199 3.15 -6.41 9.46
C ALA A 199 3.82 -5.49 8.41
N THR A 200 3.07 -4.63 7.71
CA THR A 200 3.53 -3.90 6.53
C THR A 200 3.53 -2.40 6.78
N TRP A 201 4.57 -1.72 6.29
CA TRP A 201 4.66 -0.27 6.32
C TRP A 201 4.06 0.35 5.06
N TYR A 202 3.31 1.43 5.26
CA TYR A 202 2.71 2.27 4.23
C TYR A 202 3.03 3.74 4.50
N LEU A 203 3.06 4.54 3.45
CA LEU A 203 3.25 5.98 3.57
C LEU A 203 2.03 6.71 2.99
N PHE A 204 1.47 7.61 3.79
CA PHE A 204 0.34 8.44 3.39
C PHE A 204 0.79 9.90 3.29
N ALA A 205 0.31 10.59 2.28
CA ALA A 205 0.53 12.02 2.09
C ALA A 205 -0.16 12.86 3.19
N THR A 206 0.11 14.15 3.21
CA THR A 206 -0.50 15.07 4.19
C THR A 206 -2.02 15.20 4.03
N ASP A 207 -2.55 14.97 2.82
CA ASP A 207 -3.98 14.89 2.53
C ASP A 207 -4.57 13.48 2.77
N GLY A 208 -3.76 12.57 3.32
CA GLY A 208 -4.14 11.22 3.75
C GLY A 208 -4.17 10.16 2.65
N HIS A 209 -3.93 10.48 1.38
CA HIS A 209 -3.91 9.43 0.36
C HIS A 209 -2.63 8.59 0.44
N MET A 210 -2.75 7.29 0.18
CA MET A 210 -1.64 6.34 0.15
C MET A 210 -0.69 6.66 -1.01
N LEU A 211 0.60 6.78 -0.71
CA LEU A 211 1.66 6.93 -1.69
C LEU A 211 2.07 5.56 -2.29
N SER A 212 2.58 5.58 -3.51
CA SER A 212 3.04 4.38 -4.22
C SER A 212 4.25 4.70 -5.11
N GLY A 213 4.94 3.65 -5.60
CA GLY A 213 6.11 3.80 -6.44
C GLY A 213 7.34 4.34 -5.69
N TRP A 214 8.22 5.00 -6.41
CA TRP A 214 9.42 5.60 -5.86
C TRP A 214 9.12 6.85 -5.05
N GLN A 215 9.58 6.89 -3.80
CA GLN A 215 9.43 8.03 -2.89
C GLN A 215 10.78 8.43 -2.30
N LYS A 216 11.06 9.73 -2.26
CA LYS A 216 12.25 10.28 -1.61
C LYS A 216 11.85 11.03 -0.34
N ILE A 217 12.21 10.49 0.82
CA ILE A 217 11.88 11.03 2.14
C ILE A 217 13.17 11.27 2.91
N ASN A 218 13.39 12.47 3.39
CA ASN A 218 14.59 12.83 4.17
C ASN A 218 15.88 12.36 3.51
N ASN A 219 16.06 12.63 2.20
CA ASN A 219 17.17 12.20 1.35
C ASN A 219 17.34 10.69 1.10
N SER A 220 16.51 9.83 1.68
CA SER A 220 16.49 8.40 1.43
C SER A 220 15.42 8.01 0.42
N TRP A 221 15.74 7.06 -0.46
CA TRP A 221 14.80 6.53 -1.43
C TRP A 221 14.14 5.25 -0.92
N TYR A 222 12.83 5.16 -1.16
CA TYR A 222 11.98 4.00 -0.86
C TYR A 222 11.21 3.59 -2.10
N TYR A 223 10.77 2.35 -2.15
CA TYR A 223 9.83 1.88 -3.16
C TYR A 223 8.59 1.31 -2.49
N LEU A 224 7.44 1.91 -2.78
CA LEU A 224 6.15 1.63 -2.14
C LEU A 224 5.21 0.83 -3.06
N GLY A 225 5.73 -0.19 -3.71
CA GLY A 225 4.90 -1.03 -4.58
C GLY A 225 4.10 -0.27 -5.63
N GLY A 226 3.12 -0.93 -6.22
CA GLY A 226 2.24 -0.35 -7.23
C GLY A 226 1.08 0.47 -6.64
N LYS A 227 0.31 1.15 -7.50
CA LYS A 227 -0.79 2.07 -7.16
C LYS A 227 -1.85 1.48 -6.21
N ASN A 228 -2.10 0.18 -6.29
CA ASN A 228 -3.09 -0.50 -5.43
C ASN A 228 -2.44 -1.31 -4.29
N ASP A 229 -1.10 -1.37 -4.24
CA ASP A 229 -0.35 -2.09 -3.23
C ASP A 229 0.17 -1.14 -2.14
N GLY A 230 0.90 -0.08 -2.50
CA GLY A 230 1.44 0.93 -1.58
C GLY A 230 2.39 0.41 -0.51
N ALA A 231 2.61 -0.90 -0.43
CA ALA A 231 3.43 -1.53 0.59
C ALA A 231 4.92 -1.20 0.42
N MET A 232 5.59 -0.74 1.46
CA MET A 232 7.04 -0.51 1.46
C MET A 232 7.78 -1.80 1.12
N LYS A 233 8.64 -1.75 0.11
CA LYS A 233 9.47 -2.90 -0.29
C LYS A 233 10.78 -2.92 0.48
N TYR A 234 11.26 -4.12 0.79
CA TYR A 234 12.53 -4.39 1.46
C TYR A 234 13.23 -5.58 0.83
N GLY A 235 14.53 -5.75 1.09
CA GLY A 235 15.34 -6.79 0.48
C GLY A 235 15.54 -6.58 -1.02
N TRP A 236 15.81 -7.66 -1.75
CA TRP A 236 16.02 -7.64 -3.19
C TRP A 236 14.74 -7.39 -3.96
N LYS A 237 14.77 -6.44 -4.93
CA LYS A 237 13.65 -6.15 -5.83
C LYS A 237 14.13 -5.88 -7.24
N TYR A 238 13.43 -6.47 -8.22
CA TYR A 238 13.63 -6.20 -9.64
C TYR A 238 12.59 -5.20 -10.12
N ILE A 239 13.05 -4.00 -10.52
CA ILE A 239 12.18 -2.87 -10.86
C ILE A 239 12.73 -2.22 -12.14
N ASN A 240 11.89 -2.08 -13.17
CA ASN A 240 12.25 -1.45 -14.43
C ASN A 240 13.62 -1.98 -14.98
N SER A 241 13.72 -3.29 -15.12
CA SER A 241 14.90 -4.00 -15.66
C SER A 241 16.19 -3.88 -14.85
N ASN A 242 16.13 -3.42 -13.59
CA ASN A 242 17.27 -3.33 -12.69
C ASN A 242 16.99 -4.03 -11.36
N TRP A 243 18.03 -4.62 -10.78
CA TRP A 243 17.99 -5.11 -9.41
C TRP A 243 18.36 -4.00 -8.43
N TYR A 244 17.58 -3.90 -7.36
CA TYR A 244 17.81 -2.99 -6.24
C TYR A 244 17.83 -3.78 -4.94
N TYR A 245 18.49 -3.25 -3.94
CA TYR A 245 18.42 -3.77 -2.59
C TYR A 245 17.92 -2.68 -1.64
N PHE A 246 16.84 -2.98 -0.96
CA PHE A 246 16.28 -2.14 0.08
C PHE A 246 16.63 -2.74 1.42
N GLY A 247 16.84 -1.93 2.45
CA GLY A 247 17.18 -2.43 3.77
C GLY A 247 16.23 -3.49 4.32
N GLY A 248 16.29 -3.74 5.61
CA GLY A 248 15.41 -4.71 6.26
C GLY A 248 13.94 -4.27 6.29
N VAL A 249 13.08 -5.14 6.78
CA VAL A 249 11.61 -4.96 6.86
C VAL A 249 11.16 -3.67 7.57
N ASN A 250 11.99 -3.16 8.48
CA ASN A 250 11.72 -1.90 9.21
C ASN A 250 12.53 -0.70 8.69
N ASP A 251 13.44 -0.92 7.73
CA ASP A 251 14.29 0.13 7.16
C ASP A 251 13.80 0.56 5.77
N GLY A 252 13.68 -0.38 4.83
CA GLY A 252 13.19 -0.15 3.47
C GLY A 252 13.99 0.87 2.64
N ILE A 253 15.13 1.35 3.11
CA ILE A 253 15.96 2.35 2.43
C ILE A 253 16.73 1.70 1.29
N MET A 254 16.63 2.27 0.08
CA MET A 254 17.42 1.87 -1.08
C MET A 254 18.93 2.01 -0.79
N LYS A 255 19.68 0.93 -0.98
CA LYS A 255 21.13 0.91 -0.78
C LYS A 255 21.87 1.41 -2.01
N SER A 256 23.05 2.01 -1.79
CA SER A 256 23.99 2.43 -2.84
C SER A 256 25.44 2.25 -2.39
N GLY A 257 26.38 2.18 -3.34
CA GLY A 257 27.76 1.81 -3.06
C GLY A 257 27.92 0.31 -2.81
N TRP A 258 29.07 -0.08 -2.26
CA TRP A 258 29.33 -1.46 -1.88
C TRP A 258 28.48 -1.91 -0.70
N GLN A 259 27.85 -3.07 -0.83
CA GLN A 259 27.01 -3.68 0.22
C GLN A 259 27.35 -5.17 0.37
N TYR A 260 27.49 -5.62 1.62
CA TYR A 260 27.68 -7.03 1.94
C TYR A 260 26.32 -7.67 2.29
N ILE A 261 25.84 -8.58 1.43
CA ILE A 261 24.48 -9.13 1.51
C ILE A 261 24.57 -10.63 1.29
N GLY A 262 24.08 -11.44 2.24
CA GLY A 262 24.09 -12.89 2.10
C GLY A 262 25.47 -13.47 1.84
N ASN A 263 26.48 -13.02 2.59
CA ASN A 263 27.89 -13.44 2.49
C ASN A 263 28.58 -13.10 1.16
N LYS A 264 28.03 -12.11 0.41
CA LYS A 264 28.62 -11.64 -0.85
C LYS A 264 28.61 -10.13 -0.92
N TRP A 265 29.60 -9.57 -1.62
CA TRP A 265 29.66 -8.15 -1.91
C TRP A 265 28.98 -7.83 -3.23
N TYR A 266 28.18 -6.74 -3.23
CA TYR A 266 27.51 -6.19 -4.40
C TYR A 266 27.74 -4.69 -4.47
N TYR A 267 27.74 -4.13 -5.67
CA TYR A 267 27.84 -2.69 -5.88
C TYR A 267 26.54 -2.16 -6.47
N PHE A 268 25.99 -1.12 -5.84
CA PHE A 268 24.84 -0.37 -6.32
C PHE A 268 25.26 1.04 -6.70
N TYR A 269 24.91 1.50 -7.89
CA TYR A 269 25.35 2.80 -8.37
C TYR A 269 24.93 3.92 -7.41
N ARG A 270 25.88 4.82 -7.13
CA ARG A 270 25.61 6.04 -6.36
C ARG A 270 24.91 7.07 -7.23
N LYS A 271 24.34 8.11 -6.62
CA LYS A 271 23.83 9.26 -7.35
C LYS A 271 25.00 9.93 -8.10
N ASN A 272 24.85 10.15 -9.40
CA ASN A 272 25.89 10.70 -10.29
C ASN A 272 27.20 9.88 -10.24
N ASP A 273 27.08 8.57 -10.23
CA ASP A 273 28.23 7.68 -10.22
C ASP A 273 29.07 7.86 -11.49
N SER A 274 30.39 8.07 -11.34
CA SER A 274 31.33 8.20 -12.46
C SER A 274 31.38 6.94 -13.34
N LYS A 275 30.92 5.80 -12.83
CA LYS A 275 30.87 4.51 -13.55
C LYS A 275 29.61 4.37 -14.42
N GLY A 276 28.74 5.38 -14.41
CA GLY A 276 27.43 5.33 -15.05
C GLY A 276 26.43 4.45 -14.28
N GLY A 277 25.28 4.20 -14.89
CA GLY A 277 24.23 3.37 -14.30
C GLY A 277 23.17 4.16 -13.53
N THR A 278 22.01 3.55 -13.34
CA THR A 278 20.88 4.13 -12.62
C THR A 278 21.16 4.12 -11.12
N HIS A 279 20.94 5.23 -10.43
CA HIS A 279 21.11 5.34 -8.99
C HIS A 279 20.40 4.21 -8.24
N GLY A 280 21.12 3.50 -7.39
CA GLY A 280 20.64 2.36 -6.61
C GLY A 280 20.50 1.04 -7.39
N ALA A 281 20.68 1.04 -8.71
CA ALA A 281 20.68 -0.19 -9.48
C ALA A 281 21.98 -0.99 -9.23
N MET A 282 21.87 -2.31 -9.18
CA MET A 282 23.00 -3.22 -9.01
C MET A 282 23.88 -3.23 -10.26
N ALA A 283 25.18 -3.06 -10.08
CA ALA A 283 26.15 -3.29 -11.13
C ALA A 283 26.29 -4.79 -11.42
N SER A 284 26.43 -5.14 -12.68
CA SER A 284 26.68 -6.53 -13.09
C SER A 284 27.61 -6.60 -14.29
N ASN A 285 28.38 -7.70 -14.39
CA ASN A 285 29.27 -8.03 -15.49
C ASN A 285 30.24 -6.88 -15.82
N ARG A 286 30.88 -6.29 -14.82
CA ARG A 286 31.82 -5.16 -15.02
C ARG A 286 32.83 -4.99 -13.89
N ASN A 287 33.87 -4.23 -14.17
CA ASN A 287 34.84 -3.81 -13.16
C ASN A 287 34.36 -2.54 -12.44
N ILE A 288 34.46 -2.53 -11.13
CA ILE A 288 34.18 -1.41 -10.23
C ILE A 288 35.43 -1.17 -9.38
N ASP A 289 36.21 -0.15 -9.70
CA ASP A 289 37.41 0.23 -8.96
C ASP A 289 38.43 -0.92 -8.74
N GLY A 290 38.61 -1.77 -9.76
CA GLY A 290 39.49 -2.94 -9.68
C GLY A 290 38.82 -4.23 -9.24
N TYR A 291 37.58 -4.16 -8.74
CA TYR A 291 36.79 -5.31 -8.29
C TYR A 291 35.79 -5.72 -9.36
N TYR A 292 35.92 -6.93 -9.89
CA TYR A 292 34.97 -7.42 -10.89
C TYR A 292 33.72 -8.01 -10.25
N VAL A 293 32.54 -7.48 -10.62
CA VAL A 293 31.24 -8.05 -10.24
C VAL A 293 30.70 -8.94 -11.36
N SER A 294 30.20 -10.12 -11.00
CA SER A 294 29.68 -11.14 -11.93
C SER A 294 28.40 -10.67 -12.66
N LYS A 295 27.91 -11.48 -13.57
CA LYS A 295 26.58 -11.27 -14.19
C LYS A 295 25.44 -11.23 -13.16
N ASN A 296 25.61 -11.88 -12.01
CA ASN A 296 24.67 -11.89 -10.91
C ASN A 296 24.89 -10.73 -9.94
N GLY A 297 25.89 -9.86 -10.19
CA GLY A 297 26.22 -8.68 -9.41
C GLY A 297 27.14 -8.92 -8.23
N ASP A 298 27.43 -10.16 -7.86
CA ASP A 298 28.34 -10.47 -6.75
C ASP A 298 29.81 -10.27 -7.17
N TRP A 299 30.59 -9.69 -6.25
CA TRP A 299 32.04 -9.59 -6.44
C TRP A 299 32.66 -10.98 -6.48
N ILE A 300 33.54 -11.18 -7.46
CA ILE A 300 34.33 -12.41 -7.58
C ILE A 300 35.66 -12.18 -6.89
N ASP A 301 35.89 -12.88 -5.79
CA ASP A 301 37.14 -12.84 -5.03
C ASP A 301 38.23 -13.63 -5.74
N PRO A 302 39.37 -13.02 -6.09
CA PRO A 302 40.52 -13.72 -6.71
C PRO A 302 41.34 -14.54 -5.72
N SER A 303 41.02 -14.54 -4.42
CA SER A 303 41.89 -15.11 -3.35
C SER A 303 42.23 -16.58 -3.64
N TRP A 304 41.29 -17.38 -4.10
CA TRP A 304 41.52 -18.78 -4.44
C TRP A 304 42.58 -18.92 -5.57
N LEU A 305 42.42 -18.19 -6.66
CA LEU A 305 43.40 -18.20 -7.77
C LEU A 305 44.79 -17.67 -7.32
N ASN A 306 44.81 -16.68 -6.44
CA ASN A 306 46.05 -16.17 -5.88
C ASN A 306 46.82 -17.22 -5.07
N ILE A 307 46.13 -18.05 -4.32
CA ILE A 307 46.72 -19.18 -3.59
C ILE A 307 47.22 -20.24 -4.57
N CYS A 308 46.39 -20.64 -5.54
CA CYS A 308 46.76 -21.62 -6.55
C CYS A 308 47.99 -21.20 -7.34
N ALA A 309 48.12 -19.93 -7.71
CA ALA A 309 49.25 -19.39 -8.48
C ALA A 309 50.61 -19.71 -7.83
N GLN A 310 50.69 -19.68 -6.49
CA GLN A 310 51.96 -19.86 -5.79
C GLN A 310 52.55 -21.29 -6.00
N GLY A 311 51.74 -22.26 -6.30
CA GLY A 311 52.17 -23.65 -6.56
C GLY A 311 52.88 -23.86 -7.92
N TYR A 312 52.64 -22.97 -8.87
CA TYR A 312 53.08 -23.15 -10.24
C TYR A 312 54.41 -22.44 -10.53
N SER A 313 55.15 -22.96 -11.53
CA SER A 313 56.33 -22.29 -12.12
C SER A 313 56.04 -21.95 -13.57
N SER A 314 56.70 -20.92 -14.10
CA SER A 314 56.66 -20.57 -15.51
C SER A 314 58.06 -20.28 -15.99
N SER A 315 58.34 -20.58 -17.26
CA SER A 315 59.61 -20.25 -17.90
C SER A 315 59.78 -18.78 -18.18
N THR A 316 58.73 -17.98 -17.95
CA THR A 316 58.70 -16.55 -18.13
C THR A 316 58.33 -15.83 -16.82
N LYS A 317 58.46 -14.50 -16.78
CA LYS A 317 57.98 -13.69 -15.64
C LYS A 317 56.45 -13.60 -15.51
N TYR A 318 55.69 -14.35 -16.32
CA TYR A 318 54.22 -14.37 -16.30
C TYR A 318 53.71 -15.78 -16.11
N LEU A 319 52.51 -15.86 -15.52
CA LEU A 319 51.68 -17.04 -15.35
C LEU A 319 50.23 -16.65 -15.63
N ILE A 320 49.49 -17.50 -16.35
CA ILE A 320 48.07 -17.27 -16.63
C ILE A 320 47.26 -18.39 -15.98
N LEU A 321 46.28 -18.03 -15.14
CA LEU A 321 45.27 -18.95 -14.58
C LEU A 321 43.90 -18.61 -15.11
N VAL A 322 43.16 -19.62 -15.57
CA VAL A 322 41.76 -19.46 -16.01
C VAL A 322 40.87 -20.30 -15.14
N ASP A 323 39.92 -19.69 -14.50
CA ASP A 323 38.80 -20.38 -13.84
C ASP A 323 37.55 -20.35 -14.75
N ARG A 324 37.21 -21.51 -15.29
CA ARG A 324 36.02 -21.68 -16.16
C ARG A 324 34.74 -21.53 -15.42
N SER A 325 34.71 -21.89 -14.12
CA SER A 325 33.50 -21.84 -13.30
C SER A 325 33.07 -20.40 -13.01
N SER A 326 34.00 -19.54 -12.64
CA SER A 326 33.76 -18.10 -12.44
C SER A 326 33.85 -17.28 -13.73
N CYS A 327 34.32 -17.91 -14.85
CA CYS A 327 34.58 -17.23 -16.12
C CYS A 327 35.59 -16.08 -15.98
N MET A 328 36.65 -16.30 -15.24
CA MET A 328 37.72 -15.32 -14.95
C MET A 328 39.07 -15.80 -15.40
N VAL A 329 39.92 -14.86 -15.79
CA VAL A 329 41.34 -15.07 -16.06
C VAL A 329 42.18 -14.18 -15.19
N GLY A 330 43.14 -14.76 -14.48
CA GLY A 330 44.16 -14.07 -13.70
C GLY A 330 45.49 -14.05 -14.46
N ILE A 331 46.06 -12.88 -14.61
CA ILE A 331 47.44 -12.68 -15.14
C ILE A 331 48.32 -12.37 -13.96
N TYR A 332 49.34 -13.18 -13.75
CA TYR A 332 50.29 -13.04 -12.65
C TYR A 332 51.67 -12.65 -13.21
N GLN A 333 52.38 -11.86 -12.44
CA GLN A 333 53.78 -11.47 -12.70
C GLN A 333 54.61 -11.81 -11.48
N GLY A 334 55.78 -12.45 -11.70
CA GLY A 334 56.66 -12.89 -10.63
C GLY A 334 57.35 -14.21 -10.90
N SER A 335 57.39 -15.08 -9.90
CA SER A 335 57.92 -16.45 -9.95
C SER A 335 57.21 -17.33 -8.94
N LYS A 336 57.41 -18.64 -8.96
CA LYS A 336 56.86 -19.60 -8.00
C LYS A 336 57.06 -19.12 -6.58
N ASN A 337 56.02 -19.26 -5.76
CA ASN A 337 55.89 -18.78 -4.39
C ASN A 337 55.92 -17.23 -4.22
N ASN A 338 55.99 -16.46 -5.30
CA ASN A 338 55.97 -14.98 -5.26
C ASN A 338 55.24 -14.38 -6.47
N TRP A 339 54.18 -15.07 -6.90
CA TRP A 339 53.31 -14.55 -7.94
C TRP A 339 52.44 -13.41 -7.41
N LYS A 340 52.40 -12.26 -8.09
CA LYS A 340 51.51 -11.15 -7.80
C LYS A 340 50.51 -11.00 -8.91
N LEU A 341 49.23 -10.96 -8.55
CA LEU A 341 48.13 -10.72 -9.50
C LEU A 341 48.33 -9.34 -10.14
N LYS A 342 48.48 -9.32 -11.47
CA LYS A 342 48.59 -8.09 -12.25
C LYS A 342 47.25 -7.65 -12.83
N TYR A 343 46.49 -8.61 -13.35
CA TYR A 343 45.15 -8.38 -13.90
C TYR A 343 44.25 -9.53 -13.57
N PHE A 344 42.97 -9.20 -13.39
CA PHE A 344 41.91 -10.15 -13.17
C PHE A 344 40.72 -9.75 -14.03
N TRP A 345 40.48 -10.49 -15.11
CA TRP A 345 39.51 -10.12 -16.16
C TRP A 345 38.45 -11.15 -16.36
N PRO A 346 37.21 -10.72 -16.71
CA PRO A 346 36.23 -11.65 -17.20
C PRO A 346 36.64 -12.25 -18.54
N CYS A 347 36.31 -13.51 -18.73
CA CYS A 347 36.47 -14.20 -19.99
C CYS A 347 35.22 -14.96 -20.39
N ALA A 348 35.11 -15.43 -21.63
CA ALA A 348 34.09 -16.37 -22.05
C ALA A 348 34.77 -17.68 -22.49
N PRO A 349 34.93 -18.64 -21.56
CA PRO A 349 35.39 -19.97 -21.88
C PRO A 349 34.35 -20.77 -22.66
N GLY A 350 34.66 -22.00 -23.02
CA GLY A 350 33.79 -22.90 -23.75
C GLY A 350 32.48 -23.22 -23.01
N LYS A 351 31.36 -23.29 -23.75
CA LYS A 351 30.07 -23.77 -23.24
C LYS A 351 30.13 -25.23 -22.84
N ALA A 352 29.16 -25.73 -22.08
CA ALA A 352 29.14 -27.10 -21.57
C ALA A 352 29.28 -28.18 -22.65
N SER A 353 28.75 -27.97 -23.87
CA SER A 353 28.86 -28.89 -24.98
C SER A 353 30.20 -28.85 -25.73
N THR A 354 30.98 -27.79 -25.55
CA THR A 354 32.31 -27.59 -26.15
C THR A 354 33.23 -26.86 -25.15
N PRO A 355 33.57 -27.54 -24.02
CA PRO A 355 34.28 -26.88 -22.95
C PRO A 355 35.72 -26.50 -23.34
N THR A 356 36.25 -25.44 -22.76
CA THR A 356 37.69 -25.21 -22.74
C THR A 356 38.34 -26.35 -21.95
N ILE A 357 39.38 -26.94 -22.49
CA ILE A 357 40.08 -28.06 -21.85
C ILE A 357 40.74 -27.60 -20.56
N SER A 358 40.60 -28.41 -19.47
CA SER A 358 41.33 -28.21 -18.23
C SER A 358 42.75 -28.77 -18.32
N GLY A 359 43.65 -28.28 -17.49
CA GLY A 359 45.02 -28.77 -17.41
C GLY A 359 46.07 -27.66 -17.52
N GLU A 360 47.31 -28.06 -17.70
CA GLU A 360 48.46 -27.20 -17.73
C GLU A 360 49.06 -27.15 -19.16
N TYR A 361 49.32 -25.96 -19.64
CA TYR A 361 49.76 -25.71 -21.01
C TYR A 361 50.81 -24.61 -21.04
N ASN A 362 51.40 -24.39 -22.20
CA ASN A 362 52.31 -23.24 -22.40
C ASN A 362 51.90 -22.46 -23.65
N VAL A 363 52.05 -21.15 -23.58
CA VAL A 363 51.85 -20.28 -24.75
C VAL A 363 52.76 -20.70 -25.88
N ALA A 364 52.18 -21.00 -27.04
CA ALA A 364 52.90 -21.50 -28.23
C ALA A 364 52.92 -20.44 -29.35
N GLY A 365 51.78 -20.21 -30.00
CA GLY A 365 51.68 -19.32 -31.16
C GLY A 365 50.95 -18.03 -30.89
N LYS A 366 51.12 -17.05 -31.77
CA LYS A 366 50.34 -15.78 -31.73
C LYS A 366 50.05 -15.30 -33.12
N GLY A 367 48.98 -14.61 -33.34
CA GLY A 367 48.65 -13.93 -34.57
C GLY A 367 47.68 -12.76 -34.39
N TYR A 368 47.64 -11.90 -35.38
CA TYR A 368 46.87 -10.65 -35.29
C TYR A 368 45.34 -10.96 -35.34
N TYR A 369 44.91 -11.87 -36.21
CA TYR A 369 43.50 -12.34 -36.25
C TYR A 369 43.42 -13.71 -36.91
N PHE A 370 42.24 -14.32 -36.72
CA PHE A 370 41.77 -15.45 -37.53
C PHE A 370 40.28 -15.31 -37.77
N ASP A 371 39.79 -15.90 -38.85
CA ASP A 371 38.40 -15.96 -39.18
C ASP A 371 37.80 -17.32 -38.78
N SER A 372 36.61 -17.33 -38.21
CA SER A 372 35.83 -18.51 -37.85
C SER A 372 34.42 -18.33 -38.35
N GLY A 373 34.07 -18.96 -39.45
CA GLY A 373 32.82 -18.73 -40.13
C GLY A 373 32.66 -17.27 -40.57
N ASN A 374 31.60 -16.62 -40.10
CA ASN A 374 31.34 -15.20 -40.37
C ASN A 374 32.00 -14.25 -39.38
N SER A 375 32.69 -14.79 -38.37
CA SER A 375 33.29 -13.97 -37.28
C SER A 375 34.79 -13.83 -37.48
N ARG A 376 35.31 -12.68 -37.07
CA ARG A 376 36.73 -12.40 -36.93
C ARG A 376 37.10 -12.31 -35.46
N CYS A 377 38.22 -12.95 -35.05
CA CYS A 377 38.75 -12.99 -33.72
C CYS A 377 40.15 -12.36 -33.73
N PHE A 378 40.33 -11.25 -33.02
CA PHE A 378 41.60 -10.50 -33.02
C PHE A 378 42.54 -10.92 -31.89
N TYR A 379 43.82 -10.71 -32.07
CA TYR A 379 44.89 -10.84 -31.07
C TYR A 379 44.93 -12.25 -30.43
N TYR A 380 44.97 -13.29 -31.25
CA TYR A 380 44.99 -14.61 -30.67
C TYR A 380 46.36 -14.99 -30.09
N THR A 381 46.32 -15.70 -28.96
CA THR A 381 47.45 -16.34 -28.30
C THR A 381 47.12 -17.80 -28.03
N GLN A 382 47.82 -18.70 -28.68
CA GLN A 382 47.57 -20.15 -28.62
C GLN A 382 48.23 -20.74 -27.38
N PHE A 383 47.50 -21.63 -26.67
CA PHE A 383 48.06 -22.39 -25.56
C PHE A 383 47.99 -23.90 -25.77
N LYS A 384 47.10 -24.42 -26.64
CA LYS A 384 47.06 -25.81 -26.99
C LYS A 384 46.25 -26.04 -28.28
N GLY A 385 46.88 -26.61 -29.36
CA GLY A 385 46.14 -26.92 -30.60
C GLY A 385 45.26 -25.79 -31.07
N ASN A 386 43.94 -25.98 -31.18
CA ASN A 386 42.98 -24.94 -31.56
C ASN A 386 42.41 -24.16 -30.40
N TYR A 387 42.97 -24.28 -29.18
CA TYR A 387 42.54 -23.52 -28.01
C TYR A 387 43.39 -22.25 -27.85
N LEU A 388 42.71 -21.13 -27.92
CA LEU A 388 43.32 -19.80 -28.01
C LEU A 388 42.71 -18.85 -26.97
N PHE A 389 43.51 -17.93 -26.47
CA PHE A 389 43.00 -16.64 -26.00
C PHE A 389 42.81 -15.74 -27.21
N HIS A 390 41.68 -15.04 -27.34
CA HIS A 390 41.42 -14.08 -28.42
C HIS A 390 40.33 -13.09 -28.03
N SER A 391 40.09 -12.07 -28.85
CA SER A 391 39.04 -11.10 -28.61
C SER A 391 37.63 -11.76 -28.63
N VAL A 392 36.66 -11.07 -28.08
CA VAL A 392 35.24 -11.27 -28.41
C VAL A 392 35.04 -11.22 -29.92
N LEU A 393 33.83 -11.62 -30.42
CA LEU A 393 33.58 -11.78 -31.84
C LEU A 393 33.31 -10.45 -32.54
N TYR A 394 33.92 -10.27 -33.69
CA TYR A 394 33.71 -9.15 -34.61
C TYR A 394 33.22 -9.66 -35.97
N ASN A 395 32.46 -8.85 -36.68
CA ASN A 395 32.21 -9.06 -38.10
C ASN A 395 33.50 -8.82 -38.90
N LYS A 396 33.61 -9.40 -40.11
CA LYS A 396 34.79 -9.21 -40.97
C LYS A 396 35.08 -7.75 -41.37
N ASN A 397 34.05 -6.88 -41.27
CA ASN A 397 34.17 -5.44 -41.46
C ASN A 397 34.67 -4.67 -40.22
N GLY A 398 34.99 -5.36 -39.12
CA GLY A 398 35.50 -4.77 -37.88
C GLY A 398 34.43 -4.29 -36.87
N THR A 399 33.15 -4.43 -37.16
CA THR A 399 32.11 -4.08 -36.19
C THR A 399 31.93 -5.19 -35.16
N LEU A 400 31.60 -4.82 -33.90
CA LEU A 400 31.36 -5.79 -32.81
C LEU A 400 30.16 -6.66 -33.16
N GLN A 401 30.33 -8.00 -33.12
CA GLN A 401 29.27 -8.97 -33.34
C GLN A 401 28.70 -9.55 -32.02
N ASP A 402 29.60 -9.99 -31.12
CA ASP A 402 29.23 -10.52 -29.81
C ASP A 402 30.32 -10.18 -28.79
N GLY A 403 30.05 -9.23 -27.92
CA GLY A 403 30.99 -8.70 -26.91
C GLY A 403 30.88 -9.35 -25.54
N ARG A 404 30.11 -10.44 -25.39
CA ARG A 404 29.81 -11.06 -24.08
C ARG A 404 31.03 -11.77 -23.50
N VAL A 405 31.33 -11.46 -22.23
CA VAL A 405 32.30 -12.13 -21.35
C VAL A 405 31.65 -12.42 -19.99
N GLY A 406 32.33 -13.14 -19.10
CA GLY A 406 31.80 -13.54 -17.79
C GLY A 406 30.75 -14.65 -17.84
N ILE A 407 30.68 -15.38 -18.96
CA ILE A 407 29.77 -16.51 -19.18
C ILE A 407 30.46 -17.57 -20.05
N GLN A 408 30.10 -18.84 -19.88
CA GLN A 408 30.53 -19.94 -20.73
C GLN A 408 29.80 -19.87 -22.08
N LEU A 409 30.51 -19.53 -23.16
CA LEU A 409 29.86 -19.20 -24.43
C LEU A 409 30.60 -19.70 -25.67
N SER A 410 31.95 -19.87 -25.61
CA SER A 410 32.73 -20.20 -26.76
C SER A 410 32.62 -21.67 -27.18
N HIS A 411 33.32 -22.04 -28.29
CA HIS A 411 33.45 -23.42 -28.73
C HIS A 411 34.82 -24.05 -28.29
N GLY A 412 35.32 -23.59 -27.12
CA GLY A 412 36.53 -24.11 -26.51
C GLY A 412 37.61 -23.05 -26.24
N CYS A 413 37.68 -22.03 -27.03
CA CYS A 413 38.63 -20.89 -26.81
C CYS A 413 38.24 -20.09 -25.58
N VAL A 414 39.16 -19.19 -25.13
CA VAL A 414 38.92 -18.25 -24.04
C VAL A 414 38.80 -16.84 -24.65
N ARG A 415 37.56 -16.35 -24.82
CA ARG A 415 37.27 -15.02 -25.35
C ARG A 415 37.51 -13.96 -24.29
N LEU A 416 38.05 -12.81 -24.67
CA LEU A 416 38.36 -11.68 -23.83
C LEU A 416 37.88 -10.38 -24.50
N GLU A 417 37.65 -9.35 -23.72
CA GLU A 417 37.52 -8.00 -24.29
C GLU A 417 38.76 -7.70 -25.15
N ILE A 418 38.59 -6.95 -26.25
CA ILE A 418 39.62 -6.81 -27.26
C ILE A 418 40.96 -6.23 -26.68
N ASN A 419 40.85 -5.27 -25.74
CA ASN A 419 42.02 -4.68 -25.11
C ASN A 419 42.79 -5.69 -24.24
N ASN A 420 42.09 -6.60 -23.58
CA ASN A 420 42.65 -7.66 -22.74
C ASN A 420 43.31 -8.74 -23.59
N ALA A 421 42.66 -9.13 -24.68
CA ALA A 421 43.25 -10.05 -25.67
C ALA A 421 44.50 -9.44 -26.32
N LYS A 422 44.45 -8.15 -26.70
CA LYS A 422 45.58 -7.40 -27.22
C LYS A 422 46.73 -7.33 -26.21
N TRP A 423 46.41 -7.08 -24.93
CA TRP A 423 47.44 -7.04 -23.89
C TRP A 423 48.16 -8.39 -23.74
N ILE A 424 47.44 -9.54 -23.74
CA ILE A 424 48.03 -10.88 -23.73
C ILE A 424 48.91 -11.09 -24.98
N TYR A 425 48.38 -10.73 -26.15
CA TYR A 425 49.11 -10.82 -27.41
C TYR A 425 50.44 -10.03 -27.40
N ASP A 426 50.41 -8.81 -26.91
CA ASP A 426 51.60 -7.93 -26.91
C ASP A 426 52.61 -8.32 -25.83
N ASN A 427 52.17 -8.73 -24.64
CA ASN A 427 53.04 -8.78 -23.44
C ASN A 427 53.37 -10.20 -22.95
N ILE A 428 52.60 -11.20 -23.26
CA ILE A 428 52.86 -12.58 -22.77
C ILE A 428 53.78 -13.32 -23.71
N PRO A 429 55.00 -13.71 -23.29
CA PRO A 429 55.92 -14.46 -24.17
C PRO A 429 55.47 -15.88 -24.44
N ARG A 430 56.01 -16.47 -25.50
CA ARG A 430 55.94 -17.96 -25.71
C ARG A 430 56.60 -18.66 -24.53
N GLY A 431 56.13 -19.85 -24.21
CA GLY A 431 56.56 -20.61 -23.05
C GLY A 431 55.93 -20.18 -21.72
N THR A 432 55.14 -19.09 -21.68
CA THR A 432 54.41 -18.71 -20.48
C THR A 432 53.44 -19.82 -20.08
N HIS A 433 53.47 -20.24 -18.81
CA HIS A 433 52.63 -21.30 -18.29
C HIS A 433 51.18 -20.82 -18.18
N VAL A 434 50.24 -21.70 -18.59
CA VAL A 434 48.79 -21.47 -18.60
C VAL A 434 48.12 -22.62 -17.87
N VAL A 435 47.36 -22.34 -16.83
CA VAL A 435 46.59 -23.34 -16.07
C VAL A 435 45.11 -23.06 -16.24
N ILE A 436 44.35 -24.11 -16.64
CA ILE A 436 42.89 -24.02 -16.84
C ILE A 436 42.21 -24.96 -15.85
N TYR A 437 41.41 -24.39 -14.95
CA TYR A 437 40.59 -25.12 -13.97
C TYR A 437 39.19 -25.42 -14.47
#